data_32bd864e3af2e0a382765d6fee8d83fd
#
_entry.id   32bd864e3af2e0a382765d6fee8d83fd
#
_cell.length_a   1.000
_cell.length_b   1.000
_cell.length_c   1.000
_cell.angle_alpha   90.00
_cell.angle_beta   90.00
_cell.angle_gamma   90.00
#
_symmetry.space_group_name_H-M   'P 1'
#
loop_
_entity.id
_entity.type
_entity.pdbx_description
1 polymer ?
#
loop_
_entity_poly.entity_id
_entity_poly.type
_entity_poly.pdbx_seq_one_letter_code
_entity_poly.pdbx_strand_id
1 'polypeptide(L)'
;RTRSFGDALKSDNNIRIIAEIKKASPSLGIIREDFNPVEIARIYEASGAAAISVLTDEKFFQGCLSYLTDVKKSVNLPILRKDFIVDAYQIYEARSAGADAILLIAALLSKEEIQRYLELAGELDMDCLVEVHSETELKKVLQTNAHIIGINNRDLATFKTDMETTLQLRPMIPAGKIVVSESGIKTRADVEKLMKEGIDAILVGETLMKSNNISTKLHELLGLINHKDTKSTK
;
A
#
# COMPACT_ATOMS: atom_id res chain seq x y z
N ARG A 1 -9.66 -2.01 18.91
CA ARG A 1 -10.66 -2.09 17.84
C ARG A 1 -9.97 -1.78 16.52
N THR A 2 -10.25 -2.55 15.47
CA THR A 2 -9.75 -2.31 14.12
C THR A 2 -10.43 -1.10 13.48
N ARG A 3 -9.76 -0.48 12.52
CA ARG A 3 -10.30 0.55 11.64
C ARG A 3 -10.50 -0.08 10.26
N SER A 4 -11.62 0.19 9.58
CA SER A 4 -11.89 -0.39 8.27
C SER A 4 -10.91 0.14 7.22
N PHE A 5 -10.00 -0.72 6.78
CA PHE A 5 -9.04 -0.40 5.72
C PHE A 5 -9.75 -0.35 4.36
N GLY A 6 -10.62 -1.32 4.09
CA GLY A 6 -11.39 -1.36 2.86
C GLY A 6 -12.31 -0.14 2.68
N ASP A 7 -13.01 0.31 3.74
CA ASP A 7 -13.86 1.49 3.63
C ASP A 7 -13.05 2.78 3.40
N ALA A 8 -11.86 2.88 3.99
CA ALA A 8 -10.98 4.03 3.76
C ALA A 8 -10.52 4.14 2.30
N LEU A 9 -10.47 3.03 1.57
CA LEU A 9 -10.05 2.99 0.16
C LEU A 9 -11.20 3.24 -0.83
N LYS A 10 -12.46 3.19 -0.40
CA LYS A 10 -13.61 3.50 -1.26
C LYS A 10 -13.68 4.99 -1.54
N SER A 11 -13.93 5.35 -2.78
CA SER A 11 -14.12 6.74 -3.18
C SER A 11 -15.01 6.83 -4.41
N ASP A 12 -15.91 7.81 -4.42
CA ASP A 12 -16.82 8.02 -5.55
C ASP A 12 -16.17 8.80 -6.70
N ASN A 13 -15.17 9.65 -6.43
CA ASN A 13 -14.63 10.56 -7.45
C ASN A 13 -13.11 10.79 -7.40
N ASN A 14 -12.40 10.35 -6.36
CA ASN A 14 -10.97 10.61 -6.20
C ASN A 14 -10.20 9.35 -5.82
N ILE A 15 -9.04 9.15 -6.39
CA ILE A 15 -8.16 8.05 -6.00
C ILE A 15 -7.69 8.23 -4.54
N ARG A 16 -7.66 7.15 -3.79
CA ARG A 16 -7.17 7.13 -2.40
C ARG A 16 -5.68 6.83 -2.36
N ILE A 17 -4.97 7.36 -1.38
CA ILE A 17 -3.54 7.11 -1.21
C ILE A 17 -3.29 6.32 0.07
N ILE A 18 -2.69 5.14 -0.10
CA ILE A 18 -2.04 4.37 0.96
C ILE A 18 -0.59 4.86 1.00
N ALA A 19 -0.25 5.64 2.03
CA ALA A 19 1.08 6.21 2.15
C ALA A 19 2.01 5.24 2.91
N GLU A 20 3.10 4.81 2.27
CA GLU A 20 4.00 3.79 2.82
C GLU A 20 5.16 4.40 3.59
N ILE A 21 5.36 3.93 4.82
CA ILE A 21 6.51 4.22 5.68
C ILE A 21 7.57 3.14 5.43
N LYS A 22 8.67 3.54 4.77
CA LYS A 22 9.75 2.64 4.36
C LYS A 22 11.12 3.28 4.53
N LYS A 23 11.96 2.70 5.40
CA LYS A 23 13.32 3.19 5.66
C LYS A 23 14.28 2.87 4.54
N ALA A 24 14.25 1.63 4.07
CA ALA A 24 15.17 1.10 3.06
C ALA A 24 14.46 0.18 2.07
N SER A 25 15.14 -0.18 0.98
CA SER A 25 14.73 -1.23 0.07
C SER A 25 15.93 -1.95 -0.55
N PRO A 26 15.78 -3.22 -1.02
CA PRO A 26 16.88 -3.98 -1.63
C PRO A 26 17.53 -3.27 -2.82
N SER A 27 16.75 -2.53 -3.60
CA SER A 27 17.21 -1.87 -4.81
C SER A 27 17.90 -0.52 -4.58
N LEU A 28 17.65 0.15 -3.45
CA LEU A 28 18.10 1.52 -3.20
C LEU A 28 18.92 1.67 -1.92
N GLY A 29 18.99 0.65 -1.07
CA GLY A 29 19.56 0.80 0.28
C GLY A 29 18.67 1.70 1.15
N ILE A 30 19.29 2.51 2.00
CA ILE A 30 18.58 3.48 2.85
C ILE A 30 17.98 4.57 1.96
N ILE A 31 16.65 4.77 2.06
CA ILE A 31 15.92 5.79 1.30
C ILE A 31 15.84 7.09 2.08
N ARG A 32 15.72 6.98 3.42
CA ARG A 32 15.62 8.13 4.31
C ARG A 32 16.44 7.90 5.58
N GLU A 33 17.43 8.77 5.82
CA GLU A 33 18.32 8.69 7.00
C GLU A 33 17.64 9.22 8.25
N ASP A 34 16.96 10.36 8.15
CA ASP A 34 16.17 11.01 9.21
C ASP A 34 14.81 10.32 9.40
N PHE A 35 14.82 8.99 9.60
CA PHE A 35 13.64 8.17 9.64
C PHE A 35 12.98 8.14 11.03
N ASN A 36 11.84 8.82 11.15
CA ASN A 36 10.96 8.74 12.32
C ASN A 36 9.55 8.30 11.84
N PRO A 37 9.15 7.03 12.05
CA PRO A 37 7.88 6.52 11.52
C PRO A 37 6.65 7.22 12.09
N VAL A 38 6.71 7.69 13.36
CA VAL A 38 5.58 8.39 14.00
C VAL A 38 5.39 9.78 13.42
N GLU A 39 6.46 10.53 13.23
CA GLU A 39 6.39 11.87 12.59
C GLU A 39 5.92 11.77 11.15
N ILE A 40 6.45 10.80 10.38
CA ILE A 40 6.03 10.55 9.01
C ILE A 40 4.54 10.21 8.96
N ALA A 41 4.05 9.34 9.86
CA ALA A 41 2.65 8.96 9.93
C ALA A 41 1.73 10.17 10.19
N ARG A 42 2.11 11.05 11.11
CA ARG A 42 1.36 12.30 11.39
C ARG A 42 1.31 13.23 10.18
N ILE A 43 2.42 13.35 9.45
CA ILE A 43 2.46 14.14 8.21
C ILE A 43 1.51 13.52 7.18
N TYR A 44 1.50 12.19 7.02
CA TYR A 44 0.60 11.50 6.10
C TYR A 44 -0.88 11.74 6.44
N GLU A 45 -1.25 11.59 7.72
CA GLU A 45 -2.62 11.85 8.17
C GLU A 45 -3.02 13.31 7.93
N ALA A 46 -2.20 14.27 8.34
CA ALA A 46 -2.47 15.69 8.16
C ALA A 46 -2.53 16.12 6.68
N SER A 47 -1.88 15.37 5.78
CA SER A 47 -1.83 15.66 4.35
C SER A 47 -2.87 14.92 3.52
N GLY A 48 -3.78 14.16 4.15
CA GLY A 48 -4.92 13.54 3.47
C GLY A 48 -4.67 12.13 2.93
N ALA A 49 -3.69 11.39 3.44
CA ALA A 49 -3.60 9.96 3.19
C ALA A 49 -4.87 9.25 3.69
N ALA A 50 -5.31 8.21 2.99
CA ALA A 50 -6.49 7.42 3.37
C ALA A 50 -6.13 6.27 4.33
N ALA A 51 -4.91 5.73 4.18
CA ALA A 51 -4.37 4.65 5.00
C ALA A 51 -2.83 4.75 5.05
N ILE A 52 -2.22 4.06 5.99
CA ILE A 52 -0.76 3.98 6.11
C ILE A 52 -0.33 2.53 5.97
N SER A 53 0.69 2.30 5.14
CA SER A 53 1.41 1.02 5.03
C SER A 53 2.71 1.12 5.80
N VAL A 54 3.00 0.16 6.68
CA VAL A 54 4.23 0.13 7.49
C VAL A 54 5.03 -1.11 7.16
N LEU A 55 6.26 -0.93 6.65
CA LEU A 55 7.21 -2.04 6.44
C LEU A 55 7.67 -2.57 7.79
N THR A 56 7.44 -3.88 8.03
CA THR A 56 7.87 -4.55 9.25
C THR A 56 8.98 -5.57 9.02
N ASP A 57 9.28 -5.93 7.78
CA ASP A 57 10.43 -6.79 7.44
C ASP A 57 11.76 -6.11 7.79
N GLU A 58 12.57 -6.76 8.64
CA GLU A 58 13.84 -6.23 9.12
C GLU A 58 14.97 -6.43 8.10
N LYS A 59 14.98 -7.57 7.43
CA LYS A 59 16.10 -8.00 6.61
C LYS A 59 16.26 -7.19 5.32
N PHE A 60 15.18 -6.97 4.62
CA PHE A 60 15.18 -6.35 3.29
C PHE A 60 14.82 -4.87 3.30
N PHE A 61 14.02 -4.45 4.28
CA PHE A 61 13.48 -3.08 4.33
C PHE A 61 13.90 -2.30 5.58
N GLN A 62 14.70 -2.89 6.48
CA GLN A 62 15.07 -2.30 7.77
C GLN A 62 13.84 -1.80 8.55
N GLY A 63 12.74 -2.54 8.43
CA GLY A 63 11.50 -2.33 9.16
C GLY A 63 11.59 -2.85 10.59
N CYS A 64 10.51 -2.70 11.33
CA CYS A 64 10.36 -3.29 12.66
C CYS A 64 8.88 -3.35 13.01
N LEU A 65 8.44 -4.43 13.67
CA LEU A 65 7.06 -4.58 14.12
C LEU A 65 6.65 -3.48 15.12
N SER A 66 7.60 -2.97 15.92
CA SER A 66 7.35 -1.84 16.85
C SER A 66 6.94 -0.57 16.11
N TYR A 67 7.45 -0.31 14.89
CA TYR A 67 7.04 0.84 14.10
C TYR A 67 5.53 0.85 13.83
N LEU A 68 4.97 -0.32 13.52
CA LEU A 68 3.53 -0.46 13.31
C LEU A 68 2.75 -0.11 14.57
N THR A 69 3.16 -0.64 15.72
CA THR A 69 2.52 -0.37 17.01
C THR A 69 2.58 1.11 17.40
N ASP A 70 3.72 1.77 17.17
CA ASP A 70 3.92 3.19 17.51
C ASP A 70 3.11 4.10 16.56
N VAL A 71 3.11 3.78 15.26
CA VAL A 71 2.28 4.46 14.26
C VAL A 71 0.80 4.32 14.60
N LYS A 72 0.34 3.10 14.93
CA LYS A 72 -1.07 2.83 15.30
C LYS A 72 -1.57 3.68 16.46
N LYS A 73 -0.70 3.94 17.44
CA LYS A 73 -1.02 4.78 18.61
C LYS A 73 -1.02 6.27 18.28
N SER A 74 -0.36 6.69 17.21
CA SER A 74 -0.08 8.10 16.93
C SER A 74 -1.05 8.76 15.93
N VAL A 75 -1.81 7.97 15.15
CA VAL A 75 -2.75 8.44 14.13
C VAL A 75 -4.06 7.67 14.18
N ASN A 76 -5.10 8.18 13.49
CA ASN A 76 -6.43 7.56 13.40
C ASN A 76 -6.66 6.81 12.08
N LEU A 77 -5.72 6.85 11.14
CA LEU A 77 -5.83 6.13 9.87
C LEU A 77 -5.70 4.62 10.07
N PRO A 78 -6.34 3.79 9.22
CA PRO A 78 -6.09 2.35 9.21
C PRO A 78 -4.67 2.03 8.78
N ILE A 79 -4.08 0.99 9.40
CA ILE A 79 -2.69 0.60 9.24
C ILE A 79 -2.59 -0.77 8.58
N LEU A 80 -1.90 -0.83 7.44
CA LEU A 80 -1.51 -2.05 6.75
C LEU A 80 -0.14 -2.52 7.24
N ARG A 81 -0.03 -3.77 7.75
CA ARG A 81 1.26 -4.44 7.91
C ARG A 81 1.78 -4.86 6.54
N LYS A 82 2.85 -4.25 6.07
CA LYS A 82 3.53 -4.60 4.81
C LYS A 82 4.71 -5.52 5.14
N ASP A 83 4.53 -6.80 4.94
CA ASP A 83 5.49 -7.86 5.29
C ASP A 83 5.26 -9.09 4.41
N PHE A 84 6.21 -10.04 4.41
CA PHE A 84 6.08 -11.35 3.77
C PHE A 84 5.33 -12.31 4.71
N ILE A 85 4.01 -12.39 4.58
CA ILE A 85 3.18 -13.30 5.38
C ILE A 85 3.14 -14.66 4.70
N VAL A 86 3.75 -15.65 5.32
CA VAL A 86 3.85 -17.04 4.86
C VAL A 86 3.37 -18.06 5.90
N ASP A 87 3.08 -17.59 7.12
CA ASP A 87 2.60 -18.43 8.22
C ASP A 87 1.44 -17.75 8.96
N ALA A 88 0.46 -18.54 9.39
CA ALA A 88 -0.70 -18.05 10.13
C ALA A 88 -0.34 -17.31 11.43
N TYR A 89 0.78 -17.68 12.08
CA TYR A 89 1.28 -16.99 13.27
C TYR A 89 1.48 -15.49 13.01
N GLN A 90 1.99 -15.11 11.81
CA GLN A 90 2.23 -13.71 11.47
C GLN A 90 0.93 -12.90 11.39
N ILE A 91 -0.21 -13.54 11.14
CA ILE A 91 -1.54 -12.89 11.12
C ILE A 91 -1.97 -12.52 12.53
N TYR A 92 -1.81 -13.45 13.49
CA TYR A 92 -2.06 -13.17 14.92
C TYR A 92 -1.11 -12.10 15.45
N GLU A 93 0.16 -12.17 15.06
CA GLU A 93 1.19 -11.19 15.43
C GLU A 93 0.83 -9.80 14.89
N ALA A 94 0.40 -9.68 13.61
CA ALA A 94 -0.06 -8.44 13.01
C ALA A 94 -1.22 -7.82 13.81
N ARG A 95 -2.21 -8.65 14.15
CA ARG A 95 -3.36 -8.21 14.96
C ARG A 95 -2.94 -7.73 16.34
N SER A 96 -2.05 -8.48 17.00
CA SER A 96 -1.50 -8.11 18.31
C SER A 96 -0.72 -6.80 18.30
N ALA A 97 0.01 -6.54 17.22
CA ALA A 97 0.74 -5.27 17.01
C ALA A 97 -0.20 -4.10 16.66
N GLY A 98 -1.47 -4.36 16.35
CA GLY A 98 -2.47 -3.33 16.08
C GLY A 98 -2.75 -3.07 14.59
N ALA A 99 -2.34 -3.97 13.69
CA ALA A 99 -2.68 -3.86 12.28
C ALA A 99 -4.21 -3.88 12.06
N ASP A 100 -4.66 -3.13 11.07
CA ASP A 100 -6.04 -3.11 10.58
C ASP A 100 -6.16 -3.93 9.29
N ALA A 101 -5.05 -4.11 8.59
CA ALA A 101 -4.94 -4.92 7.38
C ALA A 101 -3.56 -5.58 7.29
N ILE A 102 -3.50 -6.66 6.50
CA ILE A 102 -2.27 -7.38 6.17
C ILE A 102 -2.08 -7.50 4.66
N LEU A 103 -0.83 -7.71 4.25
CA LEU A 103 -0.47 -8.04 2.87
C LEU A 103 -0.42 -9.54 2.68
N LEU A 104 -1.07 -10.05 1.63
CA LEU A 104 -0.91 -11.42 1.14
C LEU A 104 -0.36 -11.36 -0.28
N ILE A 105 0.80 -11.98 -0.53
CA ILE A 105 1.47 -11.94 -1.83
C ILE A 105 1.14 -13.22 -2.60
N ALA A 106 0.42 -13.10 -3.69
CA ALA A 106 -0.04 -14.26 -4.47
C ALA A 106 1.11 -15.08 -5.05
N ALA A 107 2.26 -14.48 -5.33
CA ALA A 107 3.46 -15.20 -5.80
C ALA A 107 4.02 -16.19 -4.75
N LEU A 108 3.80 -15.93 -3.45
CA LEU A 108 4.34 -16.73 -2.35
C LEU A 108 3.36 -17.78 -1.81
N LEU A 109 2.06 -17.64 -2.09
CA LEU A 109 1.00 -18.42 -1.48
C LEU A 109 0.22 -19.23 -2.53
N SER A 110 -0.17 -20.45 -2.17
CA SER A 110 -1.17 -21.21 -2.92
C SER A 110 -2.55 -20.56 -2.81
N LYS A 111 -3.48 -20.96 -3.67
CA LYS A 111 -4.87 -20.47 -3.60
C LYS A 111 -5.52 -20.84 -2.26
N GLU A 112 -5.28 -22.05 -1.78
CA GLU A 112 -5.78 -22.58 -0.52
C GLU A 112 -5.25 -21.82 0.68
N GLU A 113 -3.97 -21.43 0.66
CA GLU A 113 -3.37 -20.59 1.72
C GLU A 113 -3.93 -19.17 1.69
N ILE A 114 -4.07 -18.53 0.50
CA ILE A 114 -4.71 -17.23 0.39
C ILE A 114 -6.11 -17.27 0.98
N GLN A 115 -6.95 -18.26 0.60
CA GLN A 115 -8.32 -18.38 1.10
C GLN A 115 -8.33 -18.54 2.63
N ARG A 116 -7.50 -19.44 3.16
CA ARG A 116 -7.39 -19.68 4.62
C ARG A 116 -6.93 -18.42 5.38
N TYR A 117 -5.99 -17.65 4.82
CA TYR A 117 -5.49 -16.44 5.47
C TYR A 117 -6.48 -15.27 5.38
N LEU A 118 -7.28 -15.19 4.32
CA LEU A 118 -8.41 -14.27 4.21
C LEU A 118 -9.45 -14.54 5.31
N GLU A 119 -9.80 -15.79 5.52
CA GLU A 119 -10.75 -16.21 6.56
C GLU A 119 -10.20 -15.88 7.95
N LEU A 120 -8.96 -16.28 8.25
CA LEU A 120 -8.33 -16.00 9.53
C LEU A 120 -8.19 -14.49 9.82
N ALA A 121 -7.83 -13.69 8.83
CA ALA A 121 -7.77 -12.25 8.99
C ALA A 121 -9.16 -11.66 9.27
N GLY A 122 -10.19 -12.15 8.57
CA GLY A 122 -11.58 -11.77 8.81
C GLY A 122 -12.09 -12.11 10.23
N GLU A 123 -11.73 -13.27 10.77
CA GLU A 123 -12.03 -13.65 12.18
C GLU A 123 -11.37 -12.71 13.18
N LEU A 124 -10.29 -12.05 12.80
CA LEU A 124 -9.56 -11.08 13.61
C LEU A 124 -9.94 -9.62 13.29
N ASP A 125 -11.01 -9.39 12.55
CA ASP A 125 -11.48 -8.07 12.09
C ASP A 125 -10.42 -7.30 11.27
N MET A 126 -9.57 -7.99 10.50
CA MET A 126 -8.57 -7.36 9.61
C MET A 126 -8.94 -7.55 8.15
N ASP A 127 -8.69 -6.51 7.34
CA ASP A 127 -8.73 -6.59 5.88
C ASP A 127 -7.43 -7.23 5.32
N CYS A 128 -7.50 -7.74 4.07
CA CYS A 128 -6.33 -8.22 3.34
C CYS A 128 -6.17 -7.50 2.02
N LEU A 129 -5.00 -6.92 1.79
CA LEU A 129 -4.53 -6.49 0.47
C LEU A 129 -3.84 -7.69 -0.19
N VAL A 130 -4.45 -8.25 -1.25
CA VAL A 130 -3.87 -9.40 -1.96
C VAL A 130 -3.12 -8.92 -3.19
N GLU A 131 -1.79 -9.00 -3.12
CA GLU A 131 -0.87 -8.48 -4.15
C GLU A 131 -0.67 -9.49 -5.28
N VAL A 132 -0.76 -9.01 -6.53
CA VAL A 132 -0.53 -9.77 -7.77
C VAL A 132 0.43 -9.02 -8.69
N HIS A 133 1.22 -9.77 -9.50
CA HIS A 133 2.17 -9.22 -10.47
C HIS A 133 1.90 -9.72 -11.90
N SER A 134 1.04 -10.71 -12.07
CA SER A 134 0.78 -11.37 -13.34
C SER A 134 -0.67 -11.82 -13.51
N GLU A 135 -1.06 -12.05 -14.76
CA GLU A 135 -2.37 -12.62 -15.09
C GLU A 135 -2.60 -13.98 -14.41
N THR A 136 -1.57 -14.82 -14.34
CA THR A 136 -1.66 -16.13 -13.68
C THR A 136 -1.96 -16.00 -12.20
N GLU A 137 -1.30 -15.07 -11.50
CA GLU A 137 -1.56 -14.78 -10.09
C GLU A 137 -2.95 -14.17 -9.90
N LEU A 138 -3.35 -13.23 -10.77
CA LEU A 138 -4.68 -12.64 -10.72
C LEU A 138 -5.78 -13.70 -10.88
N LYS A 139 -5.66 -14.60 -11.88
CA LYS A 139 -6.61 -15.69 -12.07
C LYS A 139 -6.73 -16.61 -10.85
N LYS A 140 -5.62 -16.85 -10.14
CA LYS A 140 -5.62 -17.59 -8.89
C LYS A 140 -6.38 -16.85 -7.79
N VAL A 141 -6.10 -15.55 -7.62
CA VAL A 141 -6.72 -14.69 -6.59
C VAL A 141 -8.22 -14.50 -6.84
N LEU A 142 -8.66 -14.38 -8.09
CA LEU A 142 -10.08 -14.26 -8.45
C LEU A 142 -10.92 -15.51 -8.11
N GLN A 143 -10.29 -16.64 -7.80
CA GLN A 143 -10.95 -17.86 -7.30
C GLN A 143 -11.08 -17.89 -5.78
N THR A 144 -10.66 -16.84 -5.08
CA THR A 144 -10.74 -16.68 -3.62
C THR A 144 -11.72 -15.56 -3.25
N ASN A 145 -11.97 -15.41 -1.96
CA ASN A 145 -12.82 -14.34 -1.43
C ASN A 145 -12.08 -12.98 -1.31
N ALA A 146 -10.93 -12.80 -1.95
CA ALA A 146 -10.20 -11.54 -1.93
C ALA A 146 -11.09 -10.37 -2.38
N HIS A 147 -11.20 -9.34 -1.55
CA HIS A 147 -12.00 -8.14 -1.81
C HIS A 147 -11.15 -6.95 -2.25
N ILE A 148 -9.94 -6.83 -1.74
CA ILE A 148 -8.97 -5.79 -2.07
C ILE A 148 -7.81 -6.44 -2.83
N ILE A 149 -7.59 -6.03 -4.07
CA ILE A 149 -6.56 -6.58 -4.96
C ILE A 149 -5.53 -5.49 -5.25
N GLY A 150 -4.27 -5.77 -4.91
CA GLY A 150 -3.13 -4.93 -5.24
C GLY A 150 -2.46 -5.39 -6.52
N ILE A 151 -2.26 -4.51 -7.49
CA ILE A 151 -1.46 -4.78 -8.68
C ILE A 151 -0.12 -4.11 -8.49
N ASN A 152 0.94 -4.91 -8.28
CA ASN A 152 2.28 -4.38 -8.11
C ASN A 152 2.99 -4.29 -9.47
N ASN A 153 3.28 -3.04 -9.87
CA ASN A 153 3.98 -2.72 -11.10
C ASN A 153 5.49 -3.07 -11.07
N ARG A 154 6.01 -3.48 -9.91
CA ARG A 154 7.42 -3.87 -9.77
C ARG A 154 7.56 -5.37 -9.95
N ASP A 155 8.31 -5.78 -10.95
CA ASP A 155 8.74 -7.16 -11.12
C ASP A 155 9.70 -7.54 -9.99
N LEU A 156 9.38 -8.61 -9.24
CA LEU A 156 10.14 -9.01 -8.05
C LEU A 156 11.50 -9.65 -8.39
N ALA A 157 11.69 -10.14 -9.62
CA ALA A 157 12.93 -10.75 -10.05
C ALA A 157 13.92 -9.72 -10.62
N THR A 158 13.42 -8.74 -11.38
CA THR A 158 14.26 -7.75 -12.09
C THR A 158 14.29 -6.38 -11.42
N PHE A 159 13.40 -6.13 -10.45
CA PHE A 159 13.14 -4.84 -9.80
C PHE A 159 12.71 -3.72 -10.75
N LYS A 160 12.47 -4.02 -12.02
CA LYS A 160 11.94 -3.04 -12.97
C LYS A 160 10.48 -2.73 -12.64
N THR A 161 10.09 -1.49 -12.87
CA THR A 161 8.72 -1.02 -12.60
C THR A 161 8.09 -0.57 -13.91
N ASP A 162 6.92 -1.15 -14.23
CA ASP A 162 6.16 -0.83 -15.42
C ASP A 162 4.66 -0.70 -15.09
N MET A 163 4.10 0.51 -15.21
CA MET A 163 2.68 0.76 -14.93
C MET A 163 1.73 0.08 -15.94
N GLU A 164 2.24 -0.39 -17.06
CA GLU A 164 1.44 -1.18 -18.01
C GLU A 164 0.91 -2.48 -17.36
N THR A 165 1.59 -3.01 -16.34
CA THR A 165 1.08 -4.15 -15.56
C THR A 165 -0.31 -3.85 -14.99
N THR A 166 -0.50 -2.68 -14.35
CA THR A 166 -1.82 -2.28 -13.84
C THR A 166 -2.83 -2.16 -14.97
N LEU A 167 -2.47 -1.53 -16.09
CA LEU A 167 -3.39 -1.29 -17.21
C LEU A 167 -3.84 -2.60 -17.88
N GLN A 168 -2.96 -3.59 -17.97
CA GLN A 168 -3.26 -4.91 -18.52
C GLN A 168 -4.15 -5.75 -17.59
N LEU A 169 -3.91 -5.71 -16.28
CA LEU A 169 -4.61 -6.57 -15.32
C LEU A 169 -5.95 -5.97 -14.86
N ARG A 170 -6.08 -4.64 -14.78
CA ARG A 170 -7.29 -3.97 -14.29
C ARG A 170 -8.58 -4.42 -15.01
N PRO A 171 -8.63 -4.52 -16.36
CA PRO A 171 -9.84 -4.95 -17.07
C PRO A 171 -10.31 -6.35 -16.73
N MET A 172 -9.44 -7.21 -16.20
CA MET A 172 -9.75 -8.58 -15.81
C MET A 172 -10.38 -8.69 -14.40
N ILE A 173 -10.32 -7.62 -13.61
CA ILE A 173 -10.87 -7.60 -12.25
C ILE A 173 -12.35 -7.18 -12.32
N PRO A 174 -13.28 -8.03 -11.83
CA PRO A 174 -14.70 -7.73 -11.88
C PRO A 174 -15.06 -6.53 -10.99
N ALA A 175 -16.20 -5.90 -11.32
CA ALA A 175 -16.77 -4.83 -10.50
C ALA A 175 -17.04 -5.31 -9.05
N GLY A 176 -17.00 -4.38 -8.10
CA GLY A 176 -17.21 -4.68 -6.69
C GLY A 176 -15.95 -5.09 -5.90
N LYS A 177 -14.81 -5.26 -6.57
CA LYS A 177 -13.50 -5.36 -5.91
C LYS A 177 -12.87 -3.98 -5.79
N ILE A 178 -12.11 -3.75 -4.72
CA ILE A 178 -11.27 -2.57 -4.57
C ILE A 178 -9.92 -2.86 -5.23
N VAL A 179 -9.48 -2.00 -6.13
CA VAL A 179 -8.24 -2.19 -6.88
C VAL A 179 -7.20 -1.14 -6.49
N VAL A 180 -6.04 -1.61 -6.04
CA VAL A 180 -4.91 -0.78 -5.64
C VAL A 180 -3.78 -0.95 -6.65
N SER A 181 -3.20 0.15 -7.16
CA SER A 181 -1.97 0.11 -7.96
C SER A 181 -0.77 0.44 -7.08
N GLU A 182 0.27 -0.38 -7.15
CA GLU A 182 1.46 -0.27 -6.31
C GLU A 182 2.72 -0.10 -7.15
N SER A 183 3.68 0.66 -6.64
CA SER A 183 4.99 0.92 -7.27
C SER A 183 4.94 1.77 -8.55
N GLY A 184 5.99 2.56 -8.78
CA GLY A 184 6.19 3.32 -10.02
C GLY A 184 5.46 4.66 -10.12
N ILE A 185 4.61 5.00 -9.17
CA ILE A 185 3.79 6.21 -9.19
C ILE A 185 4.61 7.39 -8.66
N LYS A 186 4.85 8.41 -9.48
CA LYS A 186 5.77 9.51 -9.17
C LYS A 186 5.13 10.89 -9.31
N THR A 187 4.16 11.05 -10.19
CA THR A 187 3.60 12.35 -10.58
C THR A 187 2.07 12.33 -10.52
N ARG A 188 1.47 13.52 -10.50
CA ARG A 188 0.01 13.67 -10.63
C ARG A 188 -0.50 13.07 -11.95
N ALA A 189 0.25 13.18 -13.04
CA ALA A 189 -0.12 12.59 -14.32
C ALA A 189 -0.23 11.07 -14.27
N ASP A 190 0.65 10.39 -13.51
CA ASP A 190 0.55 8.95 -13.27
C ASP A 190 -0.76 8.62 -12.55
N VAL A 191 -1.10 9.40 -11.53
CA VAL A 191 -2.34 9.24 -10.75
C VAL A 191 -3.56 9.41 -11.64
N GLU A 192 -3.59 10.44 -12.50
CA GLU A 192 -4.69 10.71 -13.42
C GLU A 192 -4.86 9.61 -14.47
N LYS A 193 -3.76 8.99 -14.93
CA LYS A 193 -3.81 7.82 -15.80
C LYS A 193 -4.51 6.65 -15.09
N LEU A 194 -4.14 6.36 -13.85
CA LEU A 194 -4.73 5.27 -13.06
C LEU A 194 -6.21 5.55 -12.70
N MET A 195 -6.57 6.79 -12.41
CA MET A 195 -7.97 7.18 -12.16
C MET A 195 -8.88 6.89 -13.37
N LYS A 196 -8.40 7.19 -14.59
CA LYS A 196 -9.16 6.93 -15.84
C LYS A 196 -9.43 5.44 -16.05
N GLU A 197 -8.56 4.58 -15.55
CA GLU A 197 -8.71 3.13 -15.62
C GLU A 197 -9.55 2.55 -14.46
N GLY A 198 -10.11 3.41 -13.60
CA GLY A 198 -10.95 2.97 -12.49
C GLY A 198 -10.18 2.26 -11.39
N ILE A 199 -8.97 2.73 -11.08
CA ILE A 199 -8.21 2.33 -9.89
C ILE A 199 -8.74 3.11 -8.69
N ASP A 200 -9.08 2.40 -7.61
CA ASP A 200 -9.66 2.99 -6.41
C ASP A 200 -8.61 3.65 -5.50
N ALA A 201 -7.45 3.01 -5.39
CA ALA A 201 -6.36 3.51 -4.55
C ALA A 201 -4.98 3.25 -5.16
N ILE A 202 -3.99 4.00 -4.66
CA ILE A 202 -2.58 3.80 -4.98
C ILE A 202 -1.77 3.60 -3.71
N LEU A 203 -0.75 2.75 -3.75
CA LEU A 203 0.23 2.59 -2.67
C LEU A 203 1.54 3.27 -3.09
N VAL A 204 1.96 4.28 -2.33
CA VAL A 204 3.13 5.11 -2.64
C VAL A 204 4.07 5.18 -1.45
N GLY A 205 5.30 4.70 -1.63
CA GLY A 205 6.35 4.74 -0.63
C GLY A 205 7.58 5.53 -1.09
N GLU A 206 8.31 5.01 -2.07
CA GLU A 206 9.59 5.57 -2.52
C GLU A 206 9.50 7.05 -2.89
N THR A 207 8.47 7.44 -3.63
CA THR A 207 8.22 8.82 -4.07
C THR A 207 8.05 9.78 -2.89
N LEU A 208 7.33 9.34 -1.84
CA LEU A 208 7.10 10.14 -0.64
C LEU A 208 8.35 10.19 0.25
N MET A 209 9.01 9.04 0.45
CA MET A 209 10.20 8.95 1.30
C MET A 209 11.40 9.73 0.74
N LYS A 210 11.55 9.81 -0.58
CA LYS A 210 12.60 10.61 -1.24
C LYS A 210 12.30 12.10 -1.29
N SER A 211 11.07 12.51 -1.01
CA SER A 211 10.70 13.92 -1.08
C SER A 211 11.30 14.73 0.09
N ASN A 212 11.84 15.90 -0.22
CA ASN A 212 12.28 16.87 0.80
C ASN A 212 11.09 17.40 1.62
N ASN A 213 9.90 17.45 1.02
CA ASN A 213 8.66 17.83 1.69
C ASN A 213 7.56 16.82 1.36
N ILE A 214 7.34 15.91 2.29
CA ILE A 214 6.37 14.82 2.17
C ILE A 214 4.94 15.36 1.96
N SER A 215 4.54 16.38 2.74
CA SER A 215 3.20 16.96 2.65
C SER A 215 2.93 17.57 1.27
N THR A 216 3.86 18.37 0.77
CA THR A 216 3.76 18.97 -0.57
C THR A 216 3.64 17.88 -1.65
N LYS A 217 4.44 16.81 -1.54
CA LYS A 217 4.40 15.72 -2.52
C LYS A 217 3.09 14.93 -2.48
N LEU A 218 2.57 14.71 -1.28
CA LEU A 218 1.27 14.05 -1.12
C LEU A 218 0.12 14.91 -1.69
N HIS A 219 0.12 16.20 -1.42
CA HIS A 219 -0.84 17.16 -1.99
C HIS A 219 -0.75 17.24 -3.52
N GLU A 220 0.47 17.18 -4.10
CA GLU A 220 0.66 17.09 -5.55
C GLU A 220 -0.02 15.85 -6.13
N LEU A 221 0.23 14.66 -5.52
CA LEU A 221 -0.36 13.41 -5.97
C LEU A 221 -1.90 13.42 -5.84
N LEU A 222 -2.43 14.01 -4.77
CA LEU A 222 -3.87 14.19 -4.57
C LEU A 222 -4.50 15.23 -5.51
N GLY A 223 -3.69 16.06 -6.20
CA GLY A 223 -4.18 17.14 -7.06
C GLY A 223 -4.68 18.36 -6.29
N LEU A 224 -4.26 18.53 -5.05
CA LEU A 224 -4.61 19.67 -4.20
C LEU A 224 -3.74 20.92 -4.48
N ILE A 225 -2.58 20.74 -5.13
CA ILE A 225 -1.69 21.80 -5.58
C ILE A 225 -1.19 21.51 -6.99
N ASN A 226 -0.99 22.57 -7.80
CA ASN A 226 -0.41 22.47 -9.13
C ASN A 226 1.11 22.70 -9.09
N HIS A 227 1.88 22.01 -9.93
CA HIS A 227 3.33 22.16 -10.08
C HIS A 227 3.79 23.60 -10.41
N LYS A 228 2.88 24.49 -10.83
CA LYS A 228 3.20 25.90 -11.13
C LYS A 228 3.42 26.73 -9.88
N ASP A 229 2.83 26.35 -8.75
CA ASP A 229 2.88 27.14 -7.50
C ASP A 229 4.17 26.91 -6.69
N THR A 230 4.91 25.83 -6.96
CA THR A 230 6.14 25.47 -6.24
C THR A 230 7.41 26.20 -6.74
N LYS A 231 7.34 26.96 -7.86
CA LYS A 231 8.49 27.71 -8.41
C LYS A 231 8.59 29.17 -7.93
N SER A 232 7.67 29.63 -7.09
CA SER A 232 7.54 31.04 -6.67
C SER A 232 8.18 31.39 -5.31
N THR A 233 8.88 30.45 -4.67
CA THR A 233 9.54 30.75 -3.39
C THR A 233 11.03 30.42 -3.51
N LYS A 234 11.77 31.39 -4.06
CA LYS A 234 13.22 31.54 -3.93
C LYS A 234 13.50 32.84 -3.24
#